data_39539f10d5341c25bc4cc5b823e0cc04
#
_entry.id   39539f10d5341c25bc4cc5b823e0cc04
#
_cell.length_a   1.000
_cell.length_b   1.000
_cell.length_c   1.000
_cell.angle_alpha   90.00
_cell.angle_beta   90.00
_cell.angle_gamma   90.00
#
_symmetry.space_group_name_H-M   'P 1'
#
loop_
_entity.id
_entity.type
_entity.pdbx_description
1 polymer ?
#
loop_
_entity_poly.entity_id
_entity_poly.type
_entity_poly.pdbx_seq_one_letter_code
_entity_poly.pdbx_strand_id
1 'polypeptide(L)'
;MSMFQIILTKLISTVLAVVFIPFSVLTGGIDLVTSGGHTDTAKTNIVGLGAIFRSQGMTTDGETFYFSSKTTLIRTKTDAKTVIDADYSAIPDELKELGIAHIGGLSYYDGYIYAGLEDSKVWDYPIVGVYDAETLDFVDYYILDCETVTRGLPWVCVDPETGYLYCTDHSKKPTKLLVYDTASEMEFVKEIPLSFSVPSIQGAEFHNGTLYAATNDETKAIYKINPVNGEVEKHLDRNLLGGEGEGMTFITKENGETVLVAMDMGTIFINAFVREYPVN
;
A
#
# COMPACT_ATOMS: atom_id res chain seq x y z
N MET A 1 9.40 29.60 25.98
CA MET A 1 8.24 29.65 25.08
C MET A 1 7.45 30.90 25.42
N SER A 2 7.13 31.77 24.47
CA SER A 2 6.41 33.01 24.75
C SER A 2 4.95 32.73 25.13
N MET A 3 4.32 33.63 25.88
CA MET A 3 2.90 33.52 26.26
C MET A 3 2.00 33.38 25.03
N PHE A 4 2.37 34.01 23.91
CA PHE A 4 1.69 33.90 22.62
C PHE A 4 1.78 32.48 22.04
N GLN A 5 2.94 31.84 22.10
CA GLN A 5 3.11 30.43 21.64
C GLN A 5 2.28 29.45 22.48
N ILE A 6 2.20 29.68 23.82
CA ILE A 6 1.38 28.84 24.70
C ILE A 6 -0.11 28.98 24.37
N ILE A 7 -0.59 30.22 24.13
CA ILE A 7 -1.98 30.47 23.77
C ILE A 7 -2.30 29.89 22.39
N LEU A 8 -1.42 30.05 21.40
CA LEU A 8 -1.61 29.47 20.06
C LEU A 8 -1.64 27.96 20.10
N THR A 9 -0.73 27.30 20.83
CA THR A 9 -0.71 25.84 20.97
C THR A 9 -1.97 25.33 21.65
N LYS A 10 -2.46 26.00 22.69
CA LYS A 10 -3.72 25.63 23.37
C LYS A 10 -4.93 25.82 22.45
N LEU A 11 -4.96 26.91 21.69
CA LEU A 11 -6.04 27.16 20.73
C LEU A 11 -6.08 26.10 19.63
N ILE A 12 -4.92 25.77 19.05
CA ILE A 12 -4.81 24.71 18.03
C ILE A 12 -5.22 23.35 18.60
N SER A 13 -4.75 22.98 19.79
CA SER A 13 -5.13 21.71 20.42
C SER A 13 -6.60 21.64 20.78
N THR A 14 -7.22 22.76 21.18
CA THR A 14 -8.66 22.81 21.47
C THR A 14 -9.49 22.71 20.20
N VAL A 15 -9.10 23.40 19.12
CA VAL A 15 -9.78 23.29 17.81
C VAL A 15 -9.66 21.86 17.27
N LEU A 16 -8.49 21.24 17.35
CA LEU A 16 -8.28 19.84 16.99
C LEU A 16 -9.19 18.90 17.82
N ALA A 17 -9.24 19.07 19.14
CA ALA A 17 -10.07 18.23 20.00
C ALA A 17 -11.57 18.41 19.76
N VAL A 18 -12.04 19.65 19.55
CA VAL A 18 -13.47 19.95 19.38
C VAL A 18 -13.99 19.60 17.99
N VAL A 19 -13.15 19.71 16.96
CA VAL A 19 -13.54 19.44 15.56
C VAL A 19 -13.23 18.00 15.14
N PHE A 20 -12.06 17.49 15.46
CA PHE A 20 -11.61 16.17 14.96
C PHE A 20 -12.18 14.99 15.75
N ILE A 21 -12.38 15.08 17.08
CA ILE A 21 -12.92 13.96 17.85
C ILE A 21 -14.38 13.66 17.47
N PRO A 22 -15.30 14.66 17.45
CA PRO A 22 -16.68 14.38 17.00
C PRO A 22 -16.76 13.93 15.55
N PHE A 23 -15.90 14.49 14.68
CA PHE A 23 -15.87 14.15 13.28
C PHE A 23 -15.34 12.72 13.06
N SER A 24 -14.30 12.30 13.77
CA SER A 24 -13.79 10.92 13.70
C SER A 24 -14.77 9.89 14.25
N VAL A 25 -15.54 10.24 15.29
CA VAL A 25 -16.61 9.37 15.81
C VAL A 25 -17.76 9.26 14.81
N LEU A 26 -18.14 10.36 14.18
CA LEU A 26 -19.21 10.36 13.17
C LEU A 26 -18.79 9.55 11.93
N THR A 27 -17.56 9.73 11.45
CA THR A 27 -17.05 9.00 10.27
C THR A 27 -16.78 7.53 10.57
N GLY A 28 -16.26 7.19 11.75
CA GLY A 28 -16.15 5.81 12.19
C GLY A 28 -17.52 5.11 12.27
N GLY A 29 -18.56 5.84 12.67
CA GLY A 29 -19.94 5.36 12.66
C GLY A 29 -20.50 5.18 11.24
N ILE A 30 -20.22 6.12 10.35
CA ILE A 30 -20.61 6.03 8.93
C ILE A 30 -19.90 4.86 8.26
N ASP A 31 -18.58 4.72 8.45
CA ASP A 31 -17.81 3.63 7.87
C ASP A 31 -18.24 2.25 8.38
N LEU A 32 -18.68 2.15 9.65
CA LEU A 32 -19.30 0.95 10.18
C LEU A 32 -20.61 0.58 9.47
N VAL A 33 -21.38 1.57 9.07
CA VAL A 33 -22.66 1.38 8.35
C VAL A 33 -22.42 1.13 6.86
N THR A 34 -21.42 1.80 6.26
CA THR A 34 -21.15 1.75 4.81
C THR A 34 -20.10 0.74 4.41
N SER A 35 -19.23 0.31 5.33
CA SER A 35 -18.27 -0.77 5.06
C SER A 35 -19.00 -2.13 5.10
N GLY A 36 -19.89 -2.33 4.12
CA GLY A 36 -20.51 -3.63 3.86
C GLY A 36 -19.44 -4.70 3.59
N GLY A 37 -19.83 -5.81 3.06
CA GLY A 37 -18.93 -6.88 2.71
C GLY A 37 -18.76 -7.88 3.84
N HIS A 38 -17.58 -8.39 4.06
CA HIS A 38 -17.32 -9.43 5.06
C HIS A 38 -17.48 -8.89 6.49
N THR A 39 -18.69 -8.98 7.05
CA THR A 39 -19.03 -8.51 8.41
C THR A 39 -18.26 -9.26 9.50
N ASP A 40 -17.85 -10.49 9.21
CA ASP A 40 -17.12 -11.38 10.13
C ASP A 40 -15.60 -11.15 10.09
N THR A 41 -15.13 -10.25 9.23
CA THR A 41 -13.70 -9.98 9.09
C THR A 41 -13.19 -9.20 10.30
N ALA A 42 -12.20 -9.73 10.98
CA ALA A 42 -11.51 -9.02 12.05
C ALA A 42 -10.88 -7.75 11.46
N LYS A 43 -11.00 -6.63 12.15
CA LYS A 43 -10.48 -5.35 11.67
C LYS A 43 -9.87 -4.50 12.76
N THR A 44 -8.80 -3.80 12.38
CA THR A 44 -8.24 -2.70 13.14
C THR A 44 -8.66 -1.39 12.49
N ASN A 45 -9.28 -0.51 13.26
CA ASN A 45 -9.63 0.85 12.83
C ASN A 45 -8.56 1.82 13.34
N ILE A 46 -7.96 2.57 12.41
CA ILE A 46 -6.99 3.61 12.67
C ILE A 46 -7.64 4.94 12.27
N VAL A 47 -7.54 5.97 13.10
CA VAL A 47 -8.25 7.23 12.88
C VAL A 47 -7.32 8.45 12.86
N GLY A 48 -7.76 9.52 12.20
CA GLY A 48 -7.09 10.81 12.15
C GLY A 48 -5.76 10.76 11.40
N LEU A 49 -4.73 11.42 11.89
CA LEU A 49 -3.41 11.45 11.26
C LEU A 49 -2.80 10.06 11.09
N GLY A 50 -3.07 9.14 12.01
CA GLY A 50 -2.61 7.76 11.89
C GLY A 50 -3.13 7.06 10.64
N ALA A 51 -4.37 7.33 10.22
CA ALA A 51 -4.94 6.83 8.98
C ALA A 51 -4.31 7.48 7.75
N ILE A 52 -4.16 8.81 7.77
CA ILE A 52 -3.57 9.57 6.66
C ILE A 52 -2.15 9.08 6.35
N PHE A 53 -1.37 8.74 7.36
CA PHE A 53 0.00 8.24 7.21
C PHE A 53 0.10 6.74 6.85
N ARG A 54 -1.03 6.04 6.63
CA ARG A 54 -1.11 4.63 6.22
C ARG A 54 -2.10 4.44 5.08
N SER A 55 -2.12 5.35 4.12
CA SER A 55 -3.23 5.46 3.16
C SER A 55 -2.95 4.87 1.78
N GLN A 56 -1.87 4.09 1.63
CA GLN A 56 -1.48 3.55 0.31
C GLN A 56 -1.04 2.08 0.42
N GLY A 57 0.27 1.82 0.38
CA GLY A 57 0.83 0.47 0.40
C GLY A 57 0.85 -0.18 1.77
N MET A 58 0.92 -1.51 1.76
CA MET A 58 1.12 -2.34 2.93
C MET A 58 1.95 -3.57 2.54
N THR A 59 2.91 -3.95 3.38
CA THR A 59 3.65 -5.22 3.28
C THR A 59 4.11 -5.69 4.66
N THR A 60 4.80 -6.83 4.77
CA THR A 60 5.29 -7.41 6.03
C THR A 60 6.59 -8.16 5.83
N ASP A 61 7.43 -8.18 6.87
CA ASP A 61 8.58 -9.07 7.03
C ASP A 61 8.23 -10.38 7.78
N GLY A 62 6.93 -10.57 8.08
CA GLY A 62 6.41 -11.68 8.88
C GLY A 62 6.30 -11.36 10.39
N GLU A 63 6.95 -10.32 10.88
CA GLU A 63 6.98 -9.90 12.30
C GLU A 63 6.39 -8.51 12.53
N THR A 64 6.48 -7.63 11.51
CA THR A 64 6.01 -6.25 11.54
C THR A 64 5.26 -5.89 10.28
N PHE A 65 4.41 -4.86 10.34
CA PHE A 65 3.79 -4.28 9.16
C PHE A 65 4.48 -2.99 8.75
N TYR A 66 4.60 -2.80 7.44
CA TYR A 66 5.06 -1.57 6.80
C TYR A 66 3.90 -0.94 6.04
N PHE A 67 3.76 0.35 6.19
CA PHE A 67 2.74 1.14 5.50
C PHE A 67 3.37 2.31 4.76
N SER A 68 2.80 2.66 3.63
CA SER A 68 3.09 3.92 2.95
C SER A 68 1.90 4.86 3.00
N SER A 69 2.20 6.11 2.78
CA SER A 69 1.27 7.13 2.37
C SER A 69 1.94 8.01 1.32
N LYS A 70 1.34 9.14 0.99
CA LYS A 70 1.87 10.01 -0.06
C LYS A 70 3.39 10.28 0.02
N THR A 71 3.94 10.49 1.23
CA THR A 71 5.38 10.79 1.41
C THR A 71 5.96 10.11 2.65
N THR A 72 5.24 9.17 3.24
CA THR A 72 5.56 8.60 4.56
C THR A 72 5.76 7.11 4.44
N LEU A 73 6.72 6.57 5.15
CA LEU A 73 6.85 5.16 5.49
C LEU A 73 6.70 4.98 7.00
N ILE A 74 5.97 3.97 7.42
CA ILE A 74 5.78 3.63 8.83
C ILE A 74 5.94 2.13 9.03
N ARG A 75 6.72 1.76 10.04
CA ARG A 75 6.83 0.39 10.56
C ARG A 75 6.03 0.26 11.85
N THR A 76 5.22 -0.78 11.97
CA THR A 76 4.38 -1.02 13.16
C THR A 76 4.49 -2.47 13.62
N LYS A 77 4.02 -2.74 14.84
CA LYS A 77 3.68 -4.11 15.24
C LYS A 77 2.52 -4.63 14.38
N THR A 78 2.27 -5.93 14.46
CA THR A 78 1.15 -6.59 13.75
C THR A 78 -0.25 -6.17 14.21
N ASP A 79 -0.34 -5.34 15.25
CA ASP A 79 -1.60 -4.65 15.62
C ASP A 79 -1.96 -3.48 14.69
N ALA A 80 -1.06 -3.13 13.75
CA ALA A 80 -1.13 -2.01 12.80
C ALA A 80 -1.21 -0.62 13.46
N LYS A 81 -1.11 -0.52 14.79
CA LYS A 81 -1.25 0.73 15.57
C LYS A 81 0.03 1.14 16.26
N THR A 82 0.70 0.18 16.90
CA THR A 82 1.92 0.46 17.67
C THR A 82 3.07 0.74 16.72
N VAL A 83 3.43 2.01 16.58
CA VAL A 83 4.53 2.46 15.72
C VAL A 83 5.85 2.03 16.34
N ILE A 84 6.70 1.41 15.52
CA ILE A 84 8.09 1.06 15.85
C ILE A 84 9.00 2.15 15.32
N ASP A 85 8.82 2.53 14.05
CA ASP A 85 9.57 3.58 13.39
C ASP A 85 8.74 4.29 12.32
N ALA A 86 9.13 5.51 11.94
CA ALA A 86 8.43 6.29 10.93
C ALA A 86 9.32 7.34 10.27
N ASP A 87 9.35 7.35 8.95
CA ASP A 87 9.86 8.46 8.15
C ASP A 87 8.69 9.21 7.49
N TYR A 88 8.46 10.46 7.90
CA TYR A 88 7.40 11.32 7.38
C TYR A 88 7.79 12.09 6.11
N SER A 89 9.04 11.94 5.62
CA SER A 89 9.58 12.57 4.43
C SER A 89 10.42 11.60 3.59
N ALA A 90 9.94 10.38 3.44
CA ALA A 90 10.65 9.25 2.87
C ALA A 90 11.04 9.41 1.38
N ILE A 91 10.52 10.40 0.67
CA ILE A 91 10.97 10.71 -0.69
C ILE A 91 12.19 11.65 -0.58
N PRO A 92 13.38 11.25 -1.06
CA PRO A 92 14.58 12.10 -1.00
C PRO A 92 14.47 13.31 -1.93
N ASP A 93 15.25 14.36 -1.66
CA ASP A 93 15.14 15.63 -2.38
C ASP A 93 15.47 15.48 -3.87
N GLU A 94 16.41 14.62 -4.22
CA GLU A 94 16.76 14.33 -5.62
C GLU A 94 15.58 13.77 -6.42
N LEU A 95 14.72 12.94 -5.82
CA LEU A 95 13.50 12.43 -6.46
C LEU A 95 12.38 13.47 -6.49
N LYS A 96 12.31 14.35 -5.48
CA LYS A 96 11.39 15.49 -5.49
C LYS A 96 11.72 16.48 -6.62
N GLU A 97 13.00 16.62 -6.98
CA GLU A 97 13.44 17.44 -8.12
C GLU A 97 12.97 16.84 -9.46
N LEU A 98 12.81 15.53 -9.55
CA LEU A 98 12.18 14.85 -10.69
C LEU A 98 10.63 14.95 -10.68
N GLY A 99 10.05 15.56 -9.65
CA GLY A 99 8.60 15.71 -9.49
C GLY A 99 7.94 14.58 -8.70
N ILE A 100 8.70 13.61 -8.21
CA ILE A 100 8.14 12.50 -7.42
C ILE A 100 7.51 13.05 -6.12
N ALA A 101 6.26 12.71 -5.90
CA ALA A 101 5.45 13.23 -4.80
C ALA A 101 4.52 12.18 -4.16
N HIS A 102 4.65 10.91 -4.55
CA HIS A 102 3.75 9.85 -4.09
C HIS A 102 4.46 8.51 -3.98
N ILE A 103 4.28 7.84 -2.84
CA ILE A 103 4.70 6.46 -2.57
C ILE A 103 3.45 5.60 -2.65
N GLY A 104 3.44 4.62 -3.54
CA GLY A 104 2.34 3.68 -3.75
C GLY A 104 2.49 2.38 -2.96
N GLY A 105 2.16 1.26 -3.60
CA GLY A 105 2.25 -0.08 -3.04
C GLY A 105 3.68 -0.50 -2.70
N LEU A 106 3.81 -1.27 -1.62
CA LEU A 106 5.07 -1.72 -1.05
C LEU A 106 5.25 -3.23 -1.22
N SER A 107 6.50 -3.69 -1.23
CA SER A 107 6.88 -5.08 -1.10
C SER A 107 8.13 -5.22 -0.24
N TYR A 108 8.12 -6.12 0.73
CA TYR A 108 9.31 -6.48 1.50
C TYR A 108 10.06 -7.63 0.81
N TYR A 109 11.37 -7.49 0.68
CA TYR A 109 12.23 -8.57 0.20
C TYR A 109 13.66 -8.39 0.71
N ASP A 110 14.22 -9.45 1.30
CA ASP A 110 15.63 -9.56 1.72
C ASP A 110 16.17 -8.37 2.53
N GLY A 111 15.37 -7.90 3.51
CA GLY A 111 15.74 -6.78 4.40
C GLY A 111 15.46 -5.39 3.83
N TYR A 112 14.86 -5.30 2.65
CA TYR A 112 14.50 -4.04 2.01
C TYR A 112 13.01 -3.91 1.73
N ILE A 113 12.54 -2.67 1.69
CA ILE A 113 11.21 -2.29 1.20
C ILE A 113 11.36 -1.73 -0.19
N TYR A 114 10.75 -2.37 -1.16
CA TYR A 114 10.57 -1.87 -2.52
C TYR A 114 9.26 -1.11 -2.62
N ALA A 115 9.27 0.07 -3.22
CA ALA A 115 8.11 0.94 -3.33
C ALA A 115 7.93 1.46 -4.75
N GLY A 116 6.71 1.44 -5.26
CA GLY A 116 6.38 2.19 -6.47
C GLY A 116 6.31 3.68 -6.16
N LEU A 117 7.07 4.50 -6.90
CA LEU A 117 7.12 5.95 -6.72
C LEU A 117 6.58 6.65 -7.97
N GLU A 118 5.76 7.68 -7.77
CA GLU A 118 5.06 8.36 -8.84
C GLU A 118 5.11 9.89 -8.71
N ASP A 119 5.11 10.58 -9.86
CA ASP A 119 4.95 12.03 -9.90
C ASP A 119 3.47 12.48 -9.87
N SER A 120 2.54 11.55 -10.10
CA SER A 120 1.08 11.74 -10.03
C SER A 120 0.50 12.77 -11.01
N LYS A 121 1.26 13.28 -11.97
CA LYS A 121 0.81 14.33 -12.89
C LYS A 121 1.16 14.06 -14.35
N VAL A 122 2.43 13.85 -14.64
CA VAL A 122 2.95 13.74 -16.01
C VAL A 122 3.43 12.34 -16.35
N TRP A 123 3.64 11.50 -15.33
CA TRP A 123 4.06 10.08 -15.44
C TRP A 123 5.39 9.88 -16.16
N ASP A 124 6.32 10.85 -16.00
CA ASP A 124 7.59 10.85 -16.71
C ASP A 124 8.58 9.82 -16.15
N TYR A 125 8.46 9.50 -14.84
CA TYR A 125 9.44 8.67 -14.15
C TYR A 125 8.76 7.54 -13.35
N PRO A 126 8.63 6.33 -13.93
CA PRO A 126 8.24 5.14 -13.16
C PRO A 126 9.43 4.66 -12.34
N ILE A 127 9.43 4.95 -11.05
CA ILE A 127 10.57 4.69 -10.16
C ILE A 127 10.22 3.57 -9.17
N VAL A 128 11.17 2.64 -9.00
CA VAL A 128 11.22 1.74 -7.85
C VAL A 128 12.15 2.36 -6.83
N GLY A 129 11.62 2.78 -5.68
CA GLY A 129 12.43 3.20 -4.54
C GLY A 129 12.77 2.01 -3.65
N VAL A 130 13.98 2.01 -3.09
CA VAL A 130 14.46 0.96 -2.17
C VAL A 130 14.79 1.60 -0.83
N TYR A 131 14.26 1.04 0.24
CA TYR A 131 14.46 1.51 1.61
C TYR A 131 14.94 0.36 2.50
N ASP A 132 15.77 0.65 3.45
CA ASP A 132 16.13 -0.30 4.51
C ASP A 132 14.92 -0.62 5.39
N ALA A 133 14.61 -1.89 5.58
CA ALA A 133 13.41 -2.29 6.30
C ALA A 133 13.51 -2.07 7.81
N GLU A 134 14.71 -2.02 8.38
CA GLU A 134 14.92 -1.81 9.80
C GLU A 134 14.83 -0.32 10.17
N THR A 135 15.45 0.56 9.38
CA THR A 135 15.60 1.99 9.67
C THR A 135 14.64 2.89 8.89
N LEU A 136 14.01 2.37 7.81
CA LEU A 136 13.23 3.10 6.81
C LEU A 136 14.05 4.14 6.02
N ASP A 137 15.37 4.13 6.13
CA ASP A 137 16.24 5.01 5.37
C ASP A 137 16.18 4.69 3.87
N PHE A 138 16.16 5.73 3.05
CA PHE A 138 16.29 5.58 1.61
C PHE A 138 17.67 5.04 1.25
N VAL A 139 17.72 4.00 0.42
CA VAL A 139 18.95 3.30 0.02
C VAL A 139 19.32 3.59 -1.43
N ASP A 140 18.35 3.41 -2.36
CA ASP A 140 18.59 3.52 -3.80
C ASP A 140 17.28 3.68 -4.57
N TYR A 141 17.37 3.92 -5.87
CA TYR A 141 16.22 3.92 -6.77
C TYR A 141 16.58 3.47 -8.19
N TYR A 142 15.59 2.96 -8.90
CA TYR A 142 15.71 2.53 -10.28
C TYR A 142 14.59 3.13 -11.12
N ILE A 143 14.95 3.79 -12.23
CA ILE A 143 13.98 4.30 -13.20
C ILE A 143 13.72 3.18 -14.20
N LEU A 144 12.48 2.70 -14.27
CA LEU A 144 12.06 1.71 -15.25
C LEU A 144 11.88 2.36 -16.62
N ASP A 145 11.84 1.52 -17.66
CA ASP A 145 11.63 1.98 -19.02
C ASP A 145 10.26 2.66 -19.21
N CYS A 146 10.27 3.96 -19.51
CA CYS A 146 9.09 4.79 -19.69
C CYS A 146 8.27 4.43 -20.94
N GLU A 147 8.81 3.69 -21.89
CA GLU A 147 8.05 3.18 -23.05
C GLU A 147 7.20 1.97 -22.64
N THR A 148 7.65 1.22 -21.64
CA THR A 148 6.99 0.03 -21.12
C THR A 148 6.04 0.37 -19.95
N VAL A 149 6.47 1.26 -19.05
CA VAL A 149 5.66 1.74 -17.90
C VAL A 149 5.23 3.18 -18.19
N THR A 150 4.09 3.34 -18.87
CA THR A 150 3.71 4.62 -19.48
C THR A 150 2.89 5.55 -18.60
N ARG A 151 2.46 5.11 -17.42
CA ARG A 151 1.54 5.84 -16.54
C ARG A 151 1.89 5.78 -15.07
N GLY A 152 3.18 5.84 -14.76
CA GLY A 152 3.66 5.72 -13.39
C GLY A 152 3.63 4.27 -12.87
N LEU A 153 4.05 4.10 -11.62
CA LEU A 153 4.27 2.81 -10.98
C LEU A 153 3.50 2.76 -9.65
N PRO A 154 2.20 2.40 -9.67
CA PRO A 154 1.34 2.48 -8.49
C PRO A 154 1.67 1.43 -7.44
N TRP A 155 2.27 0.31 -7.83
CA TRP A 155 2.63 -0.77 -6.94
C TRP A 155 3.77 -1.62 -7.51
N VAL A 156 4.47 -2.27 -6.62
CA VAL A 156 5.48 -3.29 -6.93
C VAL A 156 5.30 -4.47 -5.99
N CYS A 157 5.73 -5.65 -6.42
CA CYS A 157 5.77 -6.85 -5.60
C CYS A 157 6.94 -7.73 -6.00
N VAL A 158 7.81 -8.08 -5.05
CA VAL A 158 8.93 -8.99 -5.29
C VAL A 158 8.51 -10.42 -4.93
N ASP A 159 8.74 -11.35 -5.82
CA ASP A 159 8.59 -12.78 -5.57
C ASP A 159 9.73 -13.26 -4.65
N PRO A 160 9.43 -13.71 -3.43
CA PRO A 160 10.47 -14.10 -2.47
C PRO A 160 11.26 -15.34 -2.87
N GLU A 161 10.76 -16.13 -3.82
CA GLU A 161 11.45 -17.34 -4.30
C GLU A 161 12.47 -17.03 -5.40
N THR A 162 12.18 -16.03 -6.25
CA THR A 162 12.99 -15.73 -7.44
C THR A 162 13.75 -14.40 -7.36
N GLY A 163 13.33 -13.47 -6.50
CA GLY A 163 13.82 -12.11 -6.47
C GLY A 163 13.33 -11.25 -7.64
N TYR A 164 12.41 -11.74 -8.45
CA TYR A 164 11.82 -10.93 -9.52
C TYR A 164 10.76 -9.98 -9.00
N LEU A 165 10.84 -8.73 -9.43
CA LEU A 165 9.85 -7.70 -9.16
C LEU A 165 8.78 -7.70 -10.24
N TYR A 166 7.53 -7.72 -9.81
CA TYR A 166 6.33 -7.65 -10.65
C TYR A 166 5.64 -6.31 -10.45
N CYS A 167 5.11 -5.72 -11.52
CA CYS A 167 4.33 -4.51 -11.49
C CYS A 167 3.37 -4.41 -12.68
N THR A 168 2.53 -3.38 -12.66
CA THR A 168 1.82 -2.84 -13.84
C THR A 168 1.98 -1.34 -13.86
N ASP A 169 1.69 -0.70 -14.99
CA ASP A 169 1.49 0.75 -15.01
C ASP A 169 0.16 1.15 -14.32
N HIS A 170 -0.04 2.45 -14.08
CA HIS A 170 -1.28 3.01 -13.50
C HIS A 170 -2.44 3.02 -14.51
N SER A 171 -2.56 1.96 -15.30
CA SER A 171 -3.69 1.76 -16.20
C SER A 171 -4.92 1.32 -15.40
N LYS A 172 -6.09 1.86 -15.76
CA LYS A 172 -7.35 1.37 -15.19
C LYS A 172 -7.68 -0.06 -15.60
N LYS A 173 -7.02 -0.57 -16.63
CA LYS A 173 -7.23 -1.91 -17.19
C LYS A 173 -5.90 -2.49 -17.68
N PRO A 174 -4.93 -2.75 -16.81
CA PRO A 174 -3.69 -3.39 -17.22
C PRO A 174 -3.99 -4.78 -17.79
N THR A 175 -3.31 -5.12 -18.87
CA THR A 175 -3.49 -6.39 -19.59
C THR A 175 -2.27 -7.29 -19.50
N LYS A 176 -1.24 -6.85 -18.81
CA LYS A 176 0.03 -7.57 -18.64
C LYS A 176 0.70 -7.22 -17.33
N LEU A 177 1.43 -8.16 -16.75
CA LEU A 177 2.45 -7.92 -15.75
C LEU A 177 3.77 -7.62 -16.43
N LEU A 178 4.55 -6.75 -15.84
CA LEU A 178 5.94 -6.46 -16.19
C LEU A 178 6.84 -7.06 -15.12
N VAL A 179 7.93 -7.69 -15.52
CA VAL A 179 8.84 -8.42 -14.64
C VAL A 179 10.26 -7.90 -14.80
N TYR A 180 10.88 -7.57 -13.68
CA TYR A 180 12.23 -7.02 -13.58
C TYR A 180 13.07 -7.86 -12.61
N ASP A 181 14.39 -7.90 -12.80
CA ASP A 181 15.32 -8.62 -11.93
C ASP A 181 15.94 -7.68 -10.89
N THR A 182 15.64 -7.87 -9.61
CA THR A 182 16.18 -7.05 -8.53
C THR A 182 17.69 -7.22 -8.34
N ALA A 183 18.25 -8.38 -8.73
CA ALA A 183 19.69 -8.65 -8.64
C ALA A 183 20.51 -8.04 -9.79
N SER A 184 19.83 -7.55 -10.83
CA SER A 184 20.44 -7.00 -12.06
C SER A 184 19.99 -5.57 -12.32
N GLU A 185 20.04 -4.70 -11.29
CA GLU A 185 19.71 -3.27 -11.39
C GLU A 185 18.35 -3.01 -12.06
N MET A 186 17.32 -3.83 -11.74
CA MET A 186 15.99 -3.79 -12.34
C MET A 186 15.99 -3.99 -13.86
N GLU A 187 16.88 -4.86 -14.39
CA GLU A 187 16.83 -5.22 -15.80
C GLU A 187 15.46 -5.85 -16.14
N PHE A 188 14.89 -5.40 -17.26
CA PHE A 188 13.63 -5.96 -17.75
C PHE A 188 13.79 -7.42 -18.18
N VAL A 189 12.98 -8.31 -17.60
CA VAL A 189 13.03 -9.76 -17.88
C VAL A 189 12.02 -10.15 -18.95
N LYS A 190 10.75 -9.80 -18.73
CA LYS A 190 9.65 -10.19 -19.61
C LYS A 190 8.35 -9.44 -19.27
N GLU A 191 7.40 -9.52 -20.19
CA GLU A 191 5.99 -9.27 -19.91
C GLU A 191 5.18 -10.57 -19.88
N ILE A 192 4.13 -10.60 -19.06
CA ILE A 192 3.21 -11.73 -18.95
C ILE A 192 1.81 -11.23 -19.28
N PRO A 193 1.25 -11.61 -20.44
CA PRO A 193 -0.13 -11.27 -20.78
C PRO A 193 -1.11 -11.85 -19.76
N LEU A 194 -2.03 -11.01 -19.26
CA LEU A 194 -3.08 -11.47 -18.35
C LEU A 194 -4.25 -12.07 -19.13
N SER A 195 -4.81 -13.17 -18.62
CA SER A 195 -5.97 -13.82 -19.23
C SER A 195 -7.20 -12.91 -19.25
N PHE A 196 -7.27 -11.99 -18.29
CA PHE A 196 -8.19 -10.86 -18.34
C PHE A 196 -7.61 -9.65 -17.57
N SER A 197 -8.09 -8.46 -17.90
CA SER A 197 -7.60 -7.21 -17.31
C SER A 197 -8.04 -7.07 -15.85
N VAL A 198 -7.08 -6.90 -14.93
CA VAL A 198 -7.33 -6.67 -13.49
C VAL A 198 -7.38 -5.17 -13.23
N PRO A 199 -8.54 -4.61 -12.89
CA PRO A 199 -8.68 -3.16 -12.82
C PRO A 199 -8.06 -2.57 -11.55
N SER A 200 -7.36 -1.44 -11.72
CA SER A 200 -6.93 -0.56 -10.60
C SER A 200 -6.22 -1.29 -9.46
N ILE A 201 -5.18 -2.07 -9.77
CA ILE A 201 -4.34 -2.71 -8.73
C ILE A 201 -3.65 -1.63 -7.91
N GLN A 202 -3.76 -1.72 -6.57
CA GLN A 202 -3.16 -0.79 -5.61
C GLN A 202 -2.02 -1.42 -4.80
N GLY A 203 -1.98 -2.73 -4.71
CA GLY A 203 -0.92 -3.48 -4.07
C GLY A 203 -1.05 -4.96 -4.37
N ALA A 204 0.04 -5.69 -4.19
CA ALA A 204 0.07 -7.12 -4.41
C ALA A 204 1.06 -7.79 -3.45
N GLU A 205 0.88 -9.09 -3.24
CA GLU A 205 1.76 -9.90 -2.42
C GLU A 205 1.78 -11.35 -2.92
N PHE A 206 2.94 -11.99 -2.85
CA PHE A 206 3.09 -13.40 -3.15
C PHE A 206 2.69 -14.28 -1.98
N HIS A 207 1.96 -15.33 -2.26
CA HIS A 207 1.69 -16.40 -1.30
C HIS A 207 1.65 -17.75 -2.00
N ASN A 208 2.52 -18.69 -1.57
CA ASN A 208 2.65 -20.02 -2.14
C ASN A 208 2.75 -20.01 -3.69
N GLY A 209 3.64 -19.18 -4.24
CA GLY A 209 3.90 -19.09 -5.69
C GLY A 209 2.78 -18.44 -6.51
N THR A 210 1.76 -17.89 -5.88
CA THR A 210 0.66 -17.15 -6.52
C THR A 210 0.75 -15.67 -6.16
N LEU A 211 0.60 -14.77 -7.13
CA LEU A 211 0.52 -13.35 -6.91
C LEU A 211 -0.94 -12.97 -6.60
N TYR A 212 -1.17 -12.40 -5.43
CA TYR A 212 -2.46 -11.84 -5.06
C TYR A 212 -2.43 -10.32 -5.26
N ALA A 213 -3.47 -9.76 -5.87
CA ALA A 213 -3.56 -8.34 -6.18
C ALA A 213 -4.83 -7.72 -5.58
N ALA A 214 -4.65 -6.75 -4.70
CA ALA A 214 -5.73 -5.93 -4.16
C ALA A 214 -6.07 -4.80 -5.14
N THR A 215 -7.35 -4.56 -5.36
CA THR A 215 -7.81 -3.58 -6.34
C THR A 215 -8.69 -2.50 -5.71
N ASN A 216 -8.72 -1.34 -6.38
CA ASN A 216 -9.67 -0.27 -6.11
C ASN A 216 -10.79 -0.26 -7.15
N ASP A 217 -11.27 -1.46 -7.56
CA ASP A 217 -12.44 -1.62 -8.42
C ASP A 217 -13.75 -1.38 -7.65
N GLU A 218 -14.89 -1.60 -8.30
CA GLU A 218 -16.21 -1.37 -7.72
C GLU A 218 -16.45 -2.18 -6.44
N THR A 219 -15.97 -3.42 -6.38
CA THR A 219 -16.15 -4.33 -5.24
C THR A 219 -14.94 -4.40 -4.31
N LYS A 220 -13.87 -3.66 -4.62
CA LYS A 220 -12.56 -3.74 -3.93
C LYS A 220 -12.05 -5.19 -3.91
N ALA A 221 -12.15 -5.85 -5.04
CA ALA A 221 -11.84 -7.27 -5.17
C ALA A 221 -10.35 -7.56 -4.92
N ILE A 222 -10.08 -8.81 -4.58
CA ILE A 222 -8.74 -9.40 -4.58
C ILE A 222 -8.72 -10.47 -5.65
N TYR A 223 -7.69 -10.45 -6.48
CA TYR A 223 -7.48 -11.40 -7.58
C TYR A 223 -6.25 -12.26 -7.31
N LYS A 224 -6.28 -13.50 -7.78
CA LYS A 224 -5.11 -14.38 -7.90
C LYS A 224 -4.61 -14.32 -9.33
N ILE A 225 -3.31 -14.20 -9.48
CA ILE A 225 -2.64 -14.17 -10.79
C ILE A 225 -1.54 -15.23 -10.77
N ASN A 226 -1.58 -16.13 -11.75
CA ASN A 226 -0.49 -17.07 -11.94
C ASN A 226 0.71 -16.34 -12.59
N PRO A 227 1.88 -16.25 -11.92
CA PRO A 227 3.01 -15.47 -12.41
C PRO A 227 3.76 -16.14 -13.57
N VAL A 228 3.37 -17.39 -13.95
CA VAL A 228 4.01 -18.11 -15.06
C VAL A 228 3.26 -17.87 -16.38
N ASN A 229 1.93 -17.92 -16.35
CA ASN A 229 1.10 -17.88 -17.56
C ASN A 229 0.09 -16.72 -17.60
N GLY A 230 0.00 -15.91 -16.55
CA GLY A 230 -0.90 -14.77 -16.49
C GLY A 230 -2.38 -15.11 -16.31
N GLU A 231 -2.69 -16.36 -15.94
CA GLU A 231 -4.08 -16.75 -15.63
C GLU A 231 -4.57 -16.00 -14.41
N VAL A 232 -5.74 -15.36 -14.53
CA VAL A 232 -6.34 -14.50 -13.50
C VAL A 232 -7.64 -15.14 -13.01
N GLU A 233 -7.79 -15.20 -11.69
CA GLU A 233 -8.99 -15.64 -11.00
C GLU A 233 -9.40 -14.61 -9.94
N LYS A 234 -10.69 -14.31 -9.83
CA LYS A 234 -11.17 -13.50 -8.70
C LYS A 234 -11.18 -14.37 -7.44
N HIS A 235 -10.42 -13.94 -6.43
CA HIS A 235 -10.35 -14.64 -5.16
C HIS A 235 -11.55 -14.29 -4.26
N LEU A 236 -11.78 -13.02 -4.03
CA LEU A 236 -12.92 -12.55 -3.23
C LEU A 236 -13.33 -11.13 -3.59
N ASP A 237 -14.61 -10.81 -3.38
CA ASP A 237 -15.13 -9.45 -3.37
C ASP A 237 -15.20 -8.95 -1.94
N ARG A 238 -14.49 -7.87 -1.63
CA ARG A 238 -14.56 -7.24 -0.30
C ARG A 238 -15.86 -6.46 -0.12
N ASN A 239 -16.48 -6.02 -1.21
CA ASN A 239 -17.75 -5.27 -1.26
C ASN A 239 -17.76 -4.07 -0.31
N LEU A 240 -16.63 -3.40 -0.15
CA LEU A 240 -16.51 -2.22 0.70
C LEU A 240 -17.14 -1.03 0.01
N LEU A 241 -18.10 -0.41 0.69
CA LEU A 241 -18.82 0.76 0.19
C LEU A 241 -18.06 2.04 0.57
N GLY A 242 -17.70 2.81 -0.43
CA GLY A 242 -16.93 4.07 -0.25
C GLY A 242 -15.45 3.84 0.02
N GLY A 243 -14.68 4.92 0.10
CA GLY A 243 -13.24 4.87 0.30
C GLY A 243 -12.47 4.19 -0.84
N GLU A 244 -11.23 3.82 -0.57
CA GLU A 244 -10.32 3.16 -1.51
C GLU A 244 -9.82 1.85 -0.95
N GLY A 245 -9.73 0.82 -1.80
CA GLY A 245 -9.02 -0.41 -1.50
C GLY A 245 -7.55 -0.21 -1.81
N GLU A 246 -6.70 -0.48 -0.83
CA GLU A 246 -5.28 -0.19 -0.87
C GLU A 246 -4.43 -1.46 -0.77
N GLY A 247 -3.21 -1.37 -0.24
CA GLY A 247 -2.26 -2.47 -0.12
C GLY A 247 -2.77 -3.69 0.64
N MET A 248 -2.08 -4.81 0.45
CA MET A 248 -2.35 -6.08 1.12
C MET A 248 -1.07 -6.85 1.39
N THR A 249 -1.14 -7.79 2.33
CA THR A 249 -0.06 -8.73 2.62
C THR A 249 -0.61 -10.01 3.26
N PHE A 250 0.27 -10.95 3.59
CA PHE A 250 -0.07 -12.16 4.36
C PHE A 250 0.69 -12.19 5.68
N ILE A 251 0.03 -12.63 6.74
CA ILE A 251 0.68 -12.85 8.04
C ILE A 251 0.31 -14.22 8.59
N THR A 252 1.30 -14.91 9.12
CA THR A 252 1.08 -16.16 9.87
C THR A 252 1.02 -15.81 11.36
N LYS A 253 -0.13 -16.10 11.96
CA LYS A 253 -0.38 -15.87 13.38
C LYS A 253 0.37 -16.86 14.26
N GLU A 254 0.44 -16.59 15.55
CA GLU A 254 1.09 -17.47 16.55
C GLU A 254 0.47 -18.90 16.58
N ASN A 255 -0.80 -19.03 16.23
CA ASN A 255 -1.48 -20.33 16.13
C ASN A 255 -1.18 -21.12 14.85
N GLY A 256 -0.33 -20.58 13.97
CA GLY A 256 0.04 -21.16 12.67
C GLY A 256 -0.95 -20.90 11.54
N GLU A 257 -2.02 -20.15 11.77
CA GLU A 257 -2.98 -19.74 10.74
C GLU A 257 -2.39 -18.59 9.91
N THR A 258 -2.33 -18.75 8.58
CA THR A 258 -2.02 -17.67 7.67
C THR A 258 -3.32 -17.00 7.22
N VAL A 259 -3.36 -15.67 7.34
CA VAL A 259 -4.47 -14.84 6.88
C VAL A 259 -3.98 -13.82 5.87
N LEU A 260 -4.84 -13.46 4.94
CA LEU A 260 -4.66 -12.31 4.07
C LEU A 260 -5.07 -11.07 4.84
N VAL A 261 -4.20 -10.08 4.87
CA VAL A 261 -4.46 -8.78 5.51
C VAL A 261 -4.51 -7.72 4.43
N ALA A 262 -5.61 -6.98 4.36
CA ALA A 262 -5.77 -5.91 3.37
C ALA A 262 -6.23 -4.62 4.05
N MET A 263 -5.73 -3.52 3.52
CA MET A 263 -6.07 -2.18 3.97
C MET A 263 -7.11 -1.55 3.06
N ASP A 264 -8.01 -0.77 3.64
CA ASP A 264 -8.93 0.11 2.94
C ASP A 264 -9.08 1.45 3.67
N MET A 265 -9.20 2.50 2.90
CA MET A 265 -9.48 3.83 3.43
C MET A 265 -10.98 4.02 3.60
N GLY A 266 -11.37 4.68 4.69
CA GLY A 266 -12.76 5.08 4.89
C GLY A 266 -13.19 6.18 3.92
N THR A 267 -14.48 6.39 3.80
CA THR A 267 -15.15 7.26 2.81
C THR A 267 -14.60 8.70 2.73
N ILE A 268 -14.10 9.23 3.84
CA ILE A 268 -13.55 10.61 3.90
C ILE A 268 -12.05 10.63 4.24
N PHE A 269 -11.35 9.50 4.08
CA PHE A 269 -9.91 9.37 4.20
C PHE A 269 -9.30 9.74 5.56
N ILE A 270 -10.10 9.74 6.64
CA ILE A 270 -9.61 9.93 8.00
C ILE A 270 -9.66 8.67 8.85
N ASN A 271 -10.10 7.56 8.25
CA ASN A 271 -10.07 6.23 8.80
C ASN A 271 -9.32 5.32 7.83
N ALA A 272 -8.45 4.46 8.36
CA ALA A 272 -7.89 3.31 7.65
C ALA A 272 -8.31 2.04 8.40
N PHE A 273 -8.81 1.06 7.66
CA PHE A 273 -9.17 -0.24 8.19
C PHE A 273 -8.18 -1.28 7.69
N VAL A 274 -7.60 -2.02 8.62
CA VAL A 274 -6.79 -3.20 8.32
C VAL A 274 -7.64 -4.42 8.65
N ARG A 275 -7.97 -5.21 7.63
CA ARG A 275 -8.92 -6.33 7.71
C ARG A 275 -8.24 -7.64 7.40
N GLU A 276 -8.67 -8.69 8.08
CA GLU A 276 -8.22 -10.05 7.84
C GLU A 276 -9.25 -10.82 7.03
N TYR A 277 -8.78 -11.59 6.06
CA TYR A 277 -9.57 -12.45 5.21
C TYR A 277 -9.00 -13.86 5.19
N PRO A 278 -9.83 -14.90 5.00
CA PRO A 278 -9.33 -16.25 4.80
C PRO A 278 -8.51 -16.32 3.49
N VAL A 279 -7.49 -17.16 3.48
CA VAL A 279 -6.67 -17.45 2.28
C VAL A 279 -7.36 -18.47 1.36
N ASN A 280 -8.23 -19.33 1.92
CA ASN A 280 -8.94 -20.44 1.23
C ASN A 280 -10.38 -20.08 0.92
#